data_22341b16970db600bd87b58bcbec02b4
#
_entry.id   22341b16970db600bd87b58bcbec02b4
#
_cell.length_a   1.000
_cell.length_b   1.000
_cell.length_c   1.000
_cell.angle_alpha   90.00
_cell.angle_beta   90.00
_cell.angle_gamma   90.00
#
_symmetry.space_group_name_H-M   'P 1'
#
loop_
_entity.id
_entity.type
_entity.pdbx_description
1 polymer ?
#
loop_
_entity_poly.entity_id
_entity_poly.type
_entity_poly.pdbx_seq_one_letter_code
_entity_poly.pdbx_strand_id
1 'polypeptide(L)'
;MKVQIAKKADGSGVLRCIRADGSTAWQKQTDRHAAFFALHDLTHFAVETTLGYRRGFFGLISEGWDIEDTTGKGARGPLPPEAGEAEMMVGVFSAERAGGVIWTVDEFNECAAMTGVRALSFDEIVRVKKKRSELFQQWAAVAPGETLELQYEIVGEACLAPTTRSVL
;
A
#
# COMPACT_ATOMS: atom_id res chain seq x y z
N MET A 1 4.00 -5.99 -10.29
CA MET A 1 2.91 -5.15 -10.85
C MET A 1 3.36 -3.70 -10.88
N LYS A 2 3.12 -2.97 -11.98
CA LYS A 2 3.39 -1.53 -12.04
C LYS A 2 2.19 -0.76 -11.46
N VAL A 3 2.46 0.18 -10.56
CA VAL A 3 1.47 1.09 -9.97
C VAL A 3 1.76 2.49 -10.47
N GLN A 4 0.76 3.16 -11.01
CA GLN A 4 0.82 4.52 -11.54
C GLN A 4 -0.21 5.39 -10.85
N ILE A 5 0.21 6.56 -10.36
CA ILE A 5 -0.69 7.57 -9.80
C ILE A 5 -0.49 8.85 -10.60
N ALA A 6 -1.44 9.17 -11.48
CA ALA A 6 -1.42 10.40 -12.28
C ALA A 6 -2.00 11.56 -11.47
N LYS A 7 -1.26 12.68 -11.38
CA LYS A 7 -1.69 13.88 -10.65
C LYS A 7 -2.51 14.78 -11.55
N LYS A 8 -3.71 15.14 -11.10
CA LYS A 8 -4.56 16.12 -11.78
C LYS A 8 -4.24 17.55 -11.33
N ALA A 9 -4.81 18.53 -12.06
CA ALA A 9 -4.65 19.95 -11.77
C ALA A 9 -5.16 20.35 -10.36
N ASP A 10 -6.15 19.66 -9.85
CA ASP A 10 -6.71 19.86 -8.51
C ASP A 10 -5.93 19.13 -7.39
N GLY A 11 -4.81 18.48 -7.72
CA GLY A 11 -4.00 17.72 -6.79
C GLY A 11 -4.52 16.30 -6.50
N SER A 12 -5.68 15.92 -7.03
CA SER A 12 -6.19 14.55 -6.90
C SER A 12 -5.40 13.56 -7.76
N GLY A 13 -5.51 12.26 -7.43
CA GLY A 13 -4.86 11.16 -8.14
C GLY A 13 -5.83 10.34 -9.00
N VAL A 14 -5.28 9.71 -10.03
CA VAL A 14 -5.90 8.58 -10.73
C VAL A 14 -4.97 7.40 -10.55
N LEU A 15 -5.44 6.40 -9.81
CA LEU A 15 -4.69 5.15 -9.60
C LEU A 15 -4.91 4.23 -10.81
N ARG A 16 -3.81 3.69 -11.32
CA ARG A 16 -3.80 2.64 -12.34
C ARG A 16 -2.78 1.57 -11.96
N CYS A 17 -3.23 0.33 -11.90
CA CYS A 17 -2.37 -0.83 -11.67
C CYS A 17 -2.29 -1.65 -12.95
N ILE A 18 -1.07 -1.96 -13.41
CA ILE A 18 -0.79 -2.75 -14.61
C ILE A 18 -0.16 -4.06 -14.16
N ARG A 19 -0.89 -5.16 -14.32
CA ARG A 19 -0.44 -6.50 -13.91
C ARG A 19 0.60 -7.06 -14.86
N ALA A 20 1.23 -8.17 -14.47
CA ALA A 20 2.25 -8.83 -15.30
C ALA A 20 1.72 -9.35 -16.65
N ASP A 21 0.45 -9.73 -16.71
CA ASP A 21 -0.26 -10.16 -17.92
C ASP A 21 -0.71 -9.01 -18.83
N GLY A 22 -0.44 -7.75 -18.43
CA GLY A 22 -0.84 -6.54 -19.15
C GLY A 22 -2.26 -6.07 -18.84
N SER A 23 -3.05 -6.83 -18.08
CA SER A 23 -4.37 -6.37 -17.65
C SER A 23 -4.27 -5.20 -16.68
N THR A 24 -5.30 -4.37 -16.60
CA THR A 24 -5.27 -3.15 -15.80
C THR A 24 -6.48 -3.05 -14.89
N ALA A 25 -6.25 -2.56 -13.66
CA ALA A 25 -7.28 -2.03 -12.79
C ALA A 25 -7.03 -0.53 -12.60
N TRP A 26 -8.08 0.28 -12.56
CA TRP A 26 -7.93 1.72 -12.37
C TRP A 26 -9.09 2.30 -11.57
N GLN A 27 -8.82 3.39 -10.85
CA GLN A 27 -9.80 4.14 -10.09
C GLN A 27 -9.53 5.63 -10.21
N LYS A 28 -10.59 6.40 -10.47
CA LYS A 28 -10.58 7.85 -10.46
C LYS A 28 -11.31 8.33 -9.21
N GLN A 29 -10.61 9.04 -8.35
CA GLN A 29 -11.23 9.70 -7.22
C GLN A 29 -11.88 11.01 -7.70
N THR A 30 -13.15 11.21 -7.36
CA THR A 30 -13.94 12.35 -7.87
C THR A 30 -14.61 13.16 -6.77
N ASP A 31 -14.48 12.76 -5.52
CA ASP A 31 -15.10 13.45 -4.40
C ASP A 31 -14.15 14.50 -3.77
N ARG A 32 -14.67 15.23 -2.78
CA ARG A 32 -13.92 16.25 -2.03
C ARG A 32 -12.68 15.73 -1.28
N HIS A 33 -12.56 14.43 -1.14
CA HIS A 33 -11.43 13.76 -0.48
C HIS A 33 -10.40 13.21 -1.49
N ALA A 34 -10.59 13.48 -2.79
CA ALA A 34 -9.78 12.91 -3.86
C ALA A 34 -8.26 13.15 -3.68
N ALA A 35 -7.85 14.29 -3.12
CA ALA A 35 -6.44 14.55 -2.82
C ALA A 35 -5.89 13.67 -1.67
N PHE A 36 -6.75 13.24 -0.74
CA PHE A 36 -6.37 12.36 0.37
C PHE A 36 -6.08 10.93 -0.11
N PHE A 37 -6.82 10.45 -1.12
CA PHE A 37 -6.70 9.06 -1.55
C PHE A 37 -5.31 8.69 -2.10
N ALA A 38 -4.63 9.62 -2.80
CA ALA A 38 -3.27 9.35 -3.26
C ALA A 38 -2.32 9.06 -2.09
N LEU A 39 -2.42 9.79 -0.98
CA LEU A 39 -1.62 9.56 0.22
C LEU A 39 -2.03 8.29 0.96
N HIS A 40 -3.31 7.94 0.93
CA HIS A 40 -3.83 6.69 1.48
C HIS A 40 -3.29 5.49 0.70
N ASP A 41 -3.39 5.51 -0.63
CA ASP A 41 -2.85 4.46 -1.49
C ASP A 41 -1.33 4.30 -1.32
N LEU A 42 -0.59 5.40 -1.21
CA LEU A 42 0.84 5.37 -0.92
C LEU A 42 1.16 4.83 0.49
N THR A 43 0.26 5.00 1.45
CA THR A 43 0.40 4.38 2.78
C THR A 43 0.18 2.88 2.70
N HIS A 44 -0.83 2.40 1.94
CA HIS A 44 -0.98 0.98 1.61
C HIS A 44 0.28 0.40 0.99
N PHE A 45 0.81 1.08 -0.04
CA PHE A 45 2.05 0.64 -0.69
C PHE A 45 3.21 0.49 0.30
N ALA A 46 3.41 1.48 1.18
CA ALA A 46 4.47 1.44 2.19
C ALA A 46 4.27 0.32 3.21
N VAL A 47 3.06 0.16 3.73
CA VAL A 47 2.71 -0.87 4.73
C VAL A 47 2.86 -2.26 4.13
N GLU A 48 2.23 -2.52 3.00
CA GLU A 48 2.19 -3.85 2.38
C GLU A 48 3.59 -4.32 1.96
N THR A 49 4.35 -3.45 1.26
CA THR A 49 5.69 -3.82 0.80
C THR A 49 6.72 -3.94 1.93
N THR A 50 6.53 -3.23 3.04
CA THR A 50 7.48 -3.25 4.16
C THR A 50 7.18 -4.38 5.16
N LEU A 51 5.91 -4.64 5.44
CA LEU A 51 5.47 -5.65 6.41
C LEU A 51 5.20 -7.01 5.77
N GLY A 52 5.22 -7.10 4.43
CA GLY A 52 5.06 -8.35 3.70
C GLY A 52 3.61 -8.81 3.56
N TYR A 53 2.64 -7.91 3.59
CA TYR A 53 1.25 -8.25 3.30
C TYR A 53 1.11 -8.66 1.84
N ARG A 54 0.71 -9.92 1.63
CA ARG A 54 0.57 -10.49 0.28
C ARG A 54 -0.80 -10.25 -0.32
N ARG A 55 -1.82 -10.19 0.51
CA ARG A 55 -3.22 -10.03 0.13
C ARG A 55 -3.86 -8.79 0.75
N GLY A 56 -3.06 -7.70 0.89
CA GLY A 56 -3.55 -6.36 1.13
C GLY A 56 -4.18 -5.78 -0.14
N PHE A 57 -4.42 -4.49 -0.17
CA PHE A 57 -5.04 -3.78 -1.31
C PHE A 57 -4.30 -4.04 -2.63
N PHE A 58 -3.01 -3.73 -2.71
CA PHE A 58 -2.21 -3.95 -3.92
C PHE A 58 -1.96 -5.43 -4.20
N GLY A 59 -1.85 -6.25 -3.17
CA GLY A 59 -1.71 -7.69 -3.31
C GLY A 59 -2.92 -8.31 -4.01
N LEU A 60 -4.14 -7.98 -3.59
CA LEU A 60 -5.38 -8.43 -4.24
C LEU A 60 -5.47 -7.95 -5.69
N ILE A 61 -5.11 -6.69 -5.97
CA ILE A 61 -5.10 -6.19 -7.34
C ILE A 61 -4.10 -7.00 -8.18
N SER A 62 -2.95 -7.34 -7.65
CA SER A 62 -1.95 -8.14 -8.38
C SER A 62 -2.42 -9.58 -8.65
N GLU A 63 -3.30 -10.14 -7.81
CA GLU A 63 -3.98 -11.42 -7.99
C GLU A 63 -5.16 -11.35 -9.00
N GLY A 64 -5.43 -10.20 -9.58
CA GLY A 64 -6.49 -10.02 -10.57
C GLY A 64 -7.82 -9.48 -10.03
N TRP A 65 -7.86 -8.98 -8.78
CA TRP A 65 -9.03 -8.29 -8.27
C TRP A 65 -9.16 -6.91 -8.90
N ASP A 66 -10.38 -6.49 -9.18
CA ASP A 66 -10.63 -5.08 -9.51
C ASP A 66 -10.66 -4.23 -8.23
N ILE A 67 -10.38 -2.93 -8.36
CA ILE A 67 -10.31 -2.04 -7.19
C ILE A 67 -11.66 -2.00 -6.45
N GLU A 68 -12.78 -2.07 -7.16
CA GLU A 68 -14.11 -2.12 -6.56
C GLU A 68 -14.30 -3.37 -5.69
N ASP A 69 -13.76 -4.52 -6.12
CA ASP A 69 -13.82 -5.77 -5.37
C ASP A 69 -13.05 -5.69 -4.04
N THR A 70 -11.97 -4.88 -3.98
CA THR A 70 -11.17 -4.71 -2.75
C THR A 70 -11.90 -3.97 -1.63
N THR A 71 -13.08 -3.43 -1.91
CA THR A 71 -13.97 -2.84 -0.88
C THR A 71 -14.82 -3.89 -0.14
N GLY A 72 -14.79 -5.15 -0.57
CA GLY A 72 -15.67 -6.22 -0.09
C GLY A 72 -17.12 -6.13 -0.57
N LYS A 73 -17.42 -5.16 -1.44
CA LYS A 73 -18.77 -4.94 -2.04
C LYS A 73 -18.86 -5.38 -3.48
N GLY A 74 -17.73 -5.80 -4.07
CA GLY A 74 -17.66 -6.29 -5.44
C GLY A 74 -18.16 -7.72 -5.62
N ALA A 75 -18.05 -8.23 -6.84
CA ALA A 75 -18.59 -9.54 -7.24
C ALA A 75 -17.79 -10.73 -6.69
N ARG A 76 -16.55 -10.53 -6.21
CA ARG A 76 -15.66 -11.60 -5.73
C ARG A 76 -15.97 -12.12 -4.33
N GLY A 77 -16.91 -11.51 -3.63
CA GLY A 77 -17.32 -11.93 -2.28
C GLY A 77 -16.46 -11.33 -1.17
N PRO A 78 -16.40 -11.98 0.01
CA PRO A 78 -15.76 -11.42 1.19
C PRO A 78 -14.25 -11.27 1.02
N LEU A 79 -13.71 -10.22 1.63
CA LEU A 79 -12.27 -9.97 1.65
C LEU A 79 -11.53 -11.06 2.45
N PRO A 80 -10.31 -11.43 2.04
CA PRO A 80 -9.44 -12.23 2.88
C PRO A 80 -9.15 -11.51 4.21
N PRO A 81 -8.96 -12.24 5.33
CA PRO A 81 -8.64 -11.64 6.62
C PRO A 81 -7.42 -10.70 6.57
N GLU A 82 -6.39 -11.07 5.81
CA GLU A 82 -5.18 -10.27 5.64
C GLU A 82 -5.44 -8.89 5.02
N ALA A 83 -6.43 -8.77 4.12
CA ALA A 83 -6.81 -7.47 3.56
C ALA A 83 -7.40 -6.54 4.62
N GLY A 84 -8.22 -7.08 5.51
CA GLY A 84 -8.74 -6.34 6.67
C GLY A 84 -7.64 -5.92 7.63
N GLU A 85 -6.68 -6.80 7.91
CA GLU A 85 -5.54 -6.50 8.77
C GLU A 85 -4.66 -5.40 8.15
N ALA A 86 -4.37 -5.46 6.85
CA ALA A 86 -3.61 -4.43 6.13
C ALA A 86 -4.31 -3.06 6.20
N GLU A 87 -5.62 -3.02 5.97
CA GLU A 87 -6.43 -1.79 6.06
C GLU A 87 -6.38 -1.18 7.47
N MET A 88 -6.56 -2.00 8.52
CA MET A 88 -6.48 -1.53 9.90
C MET A 88 -5.07 -1.01 10.23
N MET A 89 -4.02 -1.69 9.78
CA MET A 89 -2.64 -1.23 9.96
C MET A 89 -2.38 0.11 9.27
N VAL A 90 -2.85 0.28 8.03
CA VAL A 90 -2.84 1.57 7.30
C VAL A 90 -3.58 2.64 8.09
N GLY A 91 -4.71 2.28 8.71
CA GLY A 91 -5.48 3.16 9.60
C GLY A 91 -4.65 3.67 10.78
N VAL A 92 -3.90 2.79 11.48
CA VAL A 92 -3.03 3.17 12.60
C VAL A 92 -1.95 4.16 12.16
N PHE A 93 -1.23 3.88 11.07
CA PHE A 93 -0.22 4.80 10.53
C PHE A 93 -0.83 6.14 10.08
N SER A 94 -2.05 6.13 9.58
CA SER A 94 -2.76 7.33 9.14
C SER A 94 -3.22 8.16 10.33
N ALA A 95 -3.69 7.53 11.42
CA ALA A 95 -4.11 8.20 12.65
C ALA A 95 -2.95 8.94 13.32
N GLU A 96 -1.78 8.29 13.45
CA GLU A 96 -0.57 8.94 13.97
C GLU A 96 -0.22 10.19 13.15
N ARG A 97 -0.22 10.06 11.82
CA ARG A 97 0.08 11.19 10.94
C ARG A 97 -0.93 12.33 11.08
N ALA A 98 -2.21 12.01 11.16
CA ALA A 98 -3.28 13.00 11.30
C ALA A 98 -3.22 13.72 12.66
N GLY A 99 -2.78 13.03 13.70
CA GLY A 99 -2.56 13.60 15.03
C GLY A 99 -1.39 14.58 15.11
N GLY A 100 -0.49 14.56 14.12
CA GLY A 100 0.66 15.49 14.06
C GLY A 100 1.72 15.26 15.15
N VAL A 101 1.62 14.15 15.88
CA VAL A 101 2.53 13.77 16.98
C VAL A 101 3.18 12.43 16.61
N ILE A 102 4.48 12.33 16.87
CA ILE A 102 5.20 11.05 16.71
C ILE A 102 4.93 10.21 17.94
N TRP A 103 4.28 9.06 17.74
CA TRP A 103 4.00 8.12 18.81
C TRP A 103 5.25 7.30 19.17
N THR A 104 5.37 6.99 20.45
CA THR A 104 6.28 5.93 20.93
C THR A 104 5.82 4.56 20.39
N VAL A 105 6.67 3.55 20.51
CA VAL A 105 6.31 2.17 20.12
C VAL A 105 5.10 1.67 20.92
N ASP A 106 5.08 2.00 22.21
CA ASP A 106 3.99 1.55 23.10
C ASP A 106 2.65 2.21 22.70
N GLU A 107 2.62 3.53 22.49
CA GLU A 107 1.43 4.26 22.03
C GLU A 107 0.96 3.74 20.66
N PHE A 108 1.88 3.46 19.75
CA PHE A 108 1.55 2.88 18.45
C PHE A 108 0.89 1.50 18.61
N ASN A 109 1.47 0.64 19.43
CA ASN A 109 0.99 -0.72 19.65
C ASN A 109 -0.30 -0.77 20.49
N GLU A 110 -0.52 0.19 21.39
CA GLU A 110 -1.83 0.35 22.05
C GLU A 110 -2.94 0.66 21.04
N CYS A 111 -2.70 1.59 20.11
CA CYS A 111 -3.65 1.88 19.03
C CYS A 111 -3.84 0.67 18.10
N ALA A 112 -2.77 -0.04 17.75
CA ALA A 112 -2.84 -1.27 16.95
C ALA A 112 -3.70 -2.34 17.64
N ALA A 113 -3.51 -2.55 18.94
CA ALA A 113 -4.30 -3.50 19.71
C ALA A 113 -5.80 -3.14 19.74
N MET A 114 -6.14 -1.87 19.82
CA MET A 114 -7.53 -1.40 19.76
C MET A 114 -8.22 -1.71 18.43
N THR A 115 -7.46 -1.78 17.34
CA THR A 115 -7.97 -2.14 16.00
C THR A 115 -7.86 -3.64 15.70
N GLY A 116 -7.29 -4.42 16.62
CA GLY A 116 -7.16 -5.87 16.47
C GLY A 116 -6.02 -6.32 15.57
N VAL A 117 -5.08 -5.43 15.22
CA VAL A 117 -3.89 -5.79 14.46
C VAL A 117 -2.71 -6.10 15.37
N ARG A 118 -1.73 -6.84 14.85
CA ARG A 118 -0.55 -7.24 15.61
C ARG A 118 0.30 -6.05 16.03
N ALA A 119 1.01 -6.20 17.12
CA ALA A 119 2.05 -5.26 17.49
C ALA A 119 3.22 -5.27 16.48
N LEU A 120 3.84 -4.12 16.29
CA LEU A 120 5.04 -3.95 15.49
C LEU A 120 6.26 -3.66 16.37
N SER A 121 7.42 -4.13 15.94
CA SER A 121 8.70 -3.71 16.51
C SER A 121 9.03 -2.28 16.12
N PHE A 122 9.95 -1.66 16.87
CA PHE A 122 10.49 -0.34 16.54
C PHE A 122 11.00 -0.27 15.09
N ASP A 123 11.76 -1.29 14.67
CA ASP A 123 12.35 -1.32 13.33
C ASP A 123 11.28 -1.43 12.21
N GLU A 124 10.20 -2.18 12.44
CA GLU A 124 9.09 -2.27 11.49
C GLU A 124 8.41 -0.90 11.34
N ILE A 125 8.09 -0.26 12.48
CA ILE A 125 7.46 1.07 12.49
C ILE A 125 8.33 2.10 11.76
N VAL A 126 9.63 2.14 12.06
CA VAL A 126 10.57 3.07 11.43
C VAL A 126 10.69 2.82 9.94
N ARG A 127 10.79 1.56 9.49
CA ARG A 127 10.87 1.22 8.07
C ARG A 127 9.62 1.64 7.29
N VAL A 128 8.43 1.39 7.83
CA VAL A 128 7.18 1.82 7.20
C VAL A 128 7.11 3.34 7.12
N LYS A 129 7.39 4.06 8.22
CA LYS A 129 7.37 5.52 8.24
C LYS A 129 8.36 6.12 7.24
N LYS A 130 9.57 5.57 7.18
CA LYS A 130 10.60 5.99 6.21
C LYS A 130 10.11 5.80 4.77
N LYS A 131 9.64 4.60 4.42
CA LYS A 131 9.12 4.29 3.09
C LYS A 131 7.96 5.21 2.72
N ARG A 132 7.00 5.39 3.62
CA ARG A 132 5.87 6.30 3.43
C ARG A 132 6.32 7.74 3.18
N SER A 133 7.27 8.24 3.97
CA SER A 133 7.82 9.60 3.82
C SER A 133 8.48 9.79 2.45
N GLU A 134 9.29 8.83 2.01
CA GLU A 134 9.92 8.86 0.68
C GLU A 134 8.88 8.90 -0.44
N LEU A 135 7.83 8.09 -0.35
CA LEU A 135 6.73 8.06 -1.32
C LEU A 135 5.95 9.38 -1.35
N PHE A 136 5.70 9.97 -0.17
CA PHE A 136 5.01 11.27 -0.08
C PHE A 136 5.85 12.40 -0.67
N GLN A 137 7.17 12.39 -0.48
CA GLN A 137 8.07 13.34 -1.10
C GLN A 137 8.08 13.20 -2.62
N GLN A 138 8.15 11.97 -3.13
CA GLN A 138 8.04 11.70 -4.57
C GLN A 138 6.71 12.21 -5.12
N TRP A 139 5.59 11.92 -4.45
CA TRP A 139 4.27 12.43 -4.85
C TRP A 139 4.18 13.95 -4.83
N ALA A 140 4.75 14.58 -3.81
CA ALA A 140 4.76 16.05 -3.72
C ALA A 140 5.50 16.68 -4.90
N ALA A 141 6.59 16.06 -5.37
CA ALA A 141 7.41 16.51 -6.50
C ALA A 141 6.78 16.28 -7.87
N VAL A 142 5.78 15.41 -7.99
CA VAL A 142 5.05 15.18 -9.27
C VAL A 142 4.27 16.43 -9.65
N ALA A 143 4.47 16.95 -10.86
CA ALA A 143 3.70 18.08 -11.36
C ALA A 143 2.27 17.66 -11.82
N PRO A 144 1.29 18.57 -11.81
CA PRO A 144 -0.01 18.30 -12.42
C PRO A 144 0.14 17.86 -13.88
N GLY A 145 -0.51 16.76 -14.24
CA GLY A 145 -0.41 16.11 -15.55
C GLY A 145 0.65 15.03 -15.65
N GLU A 146 1.55 14.94 -14.67
CA GLU A 146 2.56 13.90 -14.59
C GLU A 146 2.09 12.68 -13.77
N THR A 147 2.88 11.62 -13.78
CA THR A 147 2.55 10.33 -13.14
C THR A 147 3.70 9.86 -12.26
N LEU A 148 3.40 9.51 -11.02
CA LEU A 148 4.29 8.72 -10.17
C LEU A 148 4.19 7.25 -10.58
N GLU A 149 5.34 6.62 -10.89
CA GLU A 149 5.42 5.20 -11.19
C GLU A 149 6.15 4.45 -10.09
N LEU A 150 5.55 3.36 -9.60
CA LEU A 150 6.11 2.49 -8.59
C LEU A 150 6.06 1.04 -9.05
N GLN A 151 7.03 0.25 -8.61
CA GLN A 151 7.03 -1.19 -8.83
C GLN A 151 6.59 -1.90 -7.54
N TYR A 152 5.41 -2.53 -7.59
CA TYR A 152 4.92 -3.37 -6.50
C TYR A 152 5.42 -4.80 -6.67
N GLU A 153 6.23 -5.24 -5.73
CA GLU A 153 6.75 -6.60 -5.65
C GLU A 153 6.39 -7.18 -4.29
N ILE A 154 5.84 -8.39 -4.28
CA ILE A 154 5.59 -9.13 -3.06
C ILE A 154 6.94 -9.65 -2.58
N VAL A 155 7.42 -9.15 -1.45
CA VAL A 155 8.66 -9.63 -0.83
C VAL A 155 8.46 -11.10 -0.44
N GLY A 156 8.97 -12.02 -1.23
CA GLY A 156 8.85 -13.47 -0.98
C GLY A 156 9.21 -14.37 -2.16
N GLU A 157 9.40 -13.83 -3.36
CA GLU A 157 9.87 -14.58 -4.54
C GLU A 157 11.29 -14.23 -4.98
N ALA A 158 12.11 -13.65 -4.09
CA ALA A 158 13.53 -13.50 -4.35
C ALA A 158 14.20 -14.87 -4.27
N CYS A 159 14.25 -15.53 -5.44
CA CYS A 159 15.33 -16.40 -5.87
C CYS A 159 15.75 -17.54 -4.92
N LEU A 160 14.97 -18.61 -4.87
CA LEU A 160 15.55 -19.96 -4.76
C LEU A 160 15.95 -20.43 -6.16
N ALA A 161 16.96 -19.79 -6.75
CA ALA A 161 17.69 -20.41 -7.83
C ALA A 161 18.37 -21.65 -7.28
N PRO A 162 18.14 -22.85 -7.85
CA PRO A 162 18.83 -24.05 -7.42
C PRO A 162 20.31 -23.88 -7.72
N THR A 163 21.12 -23.84 -6.67
CA THR A 163 22.57 -23.96 -6.80
C THR A 163 22.85 -25.37 -7.30
N THR A 164 23.02 -25.55 -8.60
CA THR A 164 23.57 -26.75 -9.21
C THR A 164 25.02 -26.85 -8.74
N ARG A 165 25.26 -27.65 -7.68
CA ARG A 165 26.59 -28.15 -7.39
C ARG A 165 26.97 -29.13 -8.52
N SER A 166 27.84 -28.69 -9.41
CA SER A 166 28.65 -29.59 -10.23
C SER A 166 29.58 -30.36 -9.29
N VAL A 167 29.38 -31.64 -9.19
CA VAL A 167 30.35 -32.57 -8.61
C VAL A 167 31.22 -33.02 -9.79
N LEU A 168 32.51 -32.72 -9.72
CA LEU A 168 33.57 -33.36 -10.46
C LEU A 168 33.97 -34.62 -9.76
#